data_c490ed418a3d58e39190762b2d1c8594
#
_entry.id   c490ed418a3d58e39190762b2d1c8594
#
_cell.length_a   1.000
_cell.length_b   1.000
_cell.length_c   1.000
_cell.angle_alpha   90.00
_cell.angle_beta   90.00
_cell.angle_gamma   90.00
#
_symmetry.space_group_name_H-M   'P 1'
#
loop_
_entity.id
_entity.type
_entity.pdbx_description
1 polymer ?
#
loop_
_entity_poly.entity_id
_entity_poly.type
_entity_poly.pdbx_seq_one_letter_code
_entity_poly.pdbx_strand_id
1 'polypeptide(L)' 'MTIGTVKWFNDAKGFGFITPEEGGEDVFAHFSAIQMAGFKTLKEGQRVQYDLADGPKGKKQASNIRSA' A
#
# COMPACT_ATOMS: atom_id res chain seq x y z
N MET A 1 0.92 -13.34 -1.46
CA MET A 1 0.97 -11.95 -1.88
C MET A 1 -0.38 -11.46 -2.36
N THR A 2 -0.70 -10.25 -2.07
CA THR A 2 -1.98 -9.66 -2.41
C THR A 2 -1.77 -8.55 -3.43
N ILE A 3 -2.70 -8.44 -4.37
CA ILE A 3 -2.66 -7.35 -5.35
C ILE A 3 -3.79 -6.38 -5.02
N GLY A 4 -3.50 -5.10 -5.11
CA GLY A 4 -4.49 -4.07 -4.91
C GLY A 4 -4.20 -2.85 -5.76
N THR A 5 -5.08 -1.86 -5.63
CA THR A 5 -4.96 -0.60 -6.35
C THR A 5 -4.81 0.53 -5.34
N VAL A 6 -3.86 1.41 -5.58
CA VAL A 6 -3.66 2.56 -4.70
C VAL A 6 -4.88 3.46 -4.77
N LYS A 7 -5.55 3.64 -3.63
CA LYS A 7 -6.71 4.53 -3.55
C LYS A 7 -6.25 5.98 -3.56
N TRP A 8 -5.27 6.29 -2.74
CA TRP A 8 -4.61 7.59 -2.73
C TRP A 8 -3.31 7.47 -1.94
N PHE A 9 -2.39 8.37 -2.19
CA PHE A 9 -1.13 8.40 -1.47
C PHE A 9 -0.67 9.84 -1.31
N ASN A 10 -0.26 10.21 -0.10
CA ASN A 10 0.21 11.55 0.21
C ASN A 10 1.73 11.53 0.33
N ASP A 11 2.41 12.05 -0.68
CA ASP A 11 3.89 12.07 -0.71
C ASP A 11 4.48 12.91 0.42
N ALA A 12 3.81 14.00 0.78
CA ALA A 12 4.30 14.89 1.82
C ALA A 12 4.30 14.22 3.19
N LYS A 13 3.28 13.42 3.47
CA LYS A 13 3.17 12.70 4.74
C LYS A 13 3.75 11.29 4.67
N GLY A 14 3.94 10.76 3.47
CA GLY A 14 4.54 9.46 3.27
C GLY A 14 3.63 8.27 3.55
N PHE A 15 2.33 8.41 3.38
CA PHE A 15 1.41 7.30 3.58
C PHE A 15 0.17 7.43 2.70
N GLY A 16 -0.54 6.32 2.57
CA GLY A 16 -1.76 6.28 1.80
C GLY A 16 -2.51 4.99 2.05
N PHE A 17 -3.43 4.67 1.17
CA PHE A 17 -4.26 3.48 1.29
C PHE A 17 -4.33 2.72 -0.02
N ILE A 18 -4.41 1.41 0.09
CA ILE A 18 -4.54 0.49 -1.03
C ILE A 18 -5.88 -0.21 -0.90
N THR A 19 -6.63 -0.27 -1.99
CA THR A 19 -7.88 -1.02 -2.04
C THR A 19 -7.57 -2.42 -2.55
N PRO A 20 -7.76 -3.47 -1.74
CA PRO A 20 -7.47 -4.84 -2.17
C PRO A 20 -8.31 -5.22 -3.39
N GLU A 21 -7.70 -5.96 -4.33
CA GLU A 21 -8.41 -6.42 -5.52
C GLU A 21 -9.60 -7.31 -5.18
N GLU A 22 -9.46 -8.10 -4.14
CA GLU A 22 -10.52 -8.98 -3.67
C GLU A 22 -11.66 -8.25 -2.97
N GLY A 23 -11.48 -6.97 -2.70
CA GLY A 23 -12.43 -6.18 -1.95
C GLY A 23 -12.12 -6.18 -0.47
N GLY A 24 -12.99 -5.59 0.31
CA GLY A 24 -12.81 -5.49 1.74
C GLY A 24 -12.31 -4.13 2.17
N GLU A 25 -11.73 -4.04 3.35
CA GLU A 25 -11.26 -2.78 3.90
C GLU A 25 -9.97 -2.31 3.23
N ASP A 26 -9.82 -0.99 3.15
CA ASP A 26 -8.59 -0.40 2.65
C ASP A 26 -7.42 -0.76 3.56
N VAL A 27 -6.26 -0.96 2.93
CA VAL A 27 -5.04 -1.35 3.63
C VAL A 27 -4.12 -0.14 3.72
N PHE A 28 -3.62 0.12 4.92
CA PHE A 28 -2.70 1.23 5.16
C PHE A 28 -1.35 0.96 4.49
N ALA A 29 -0.82 1.95 3.78
CA ALA A 29 0.46 1.85 3.11
C ALA A 29 1.36 3.00 3.54
N HIS A 30 2.53 2.69 4.11
CA HIS A 30 3.51 3.67 4.52
C HIS A 30 4.72 3.61 3.61
N PHE A 31 5.36 4.76 3.36
CA PHE A 31 6.47 4.81 2.42
C PHE A 31 7.62 3.86 2.81
N SER A 32 7.81 3.61 4.10
CA SER A 32 8.85 2.69 4.55
C SER A 32 8.60 1.25 4.12
N ALA A 33 7.37 0.91 3.76
CA ALA A 33 7.02 -0.42 3.30
C ALA A 33 7.16 -0.58 1.78
N ILE A 34 7.46 0.49 1.08
CA ILE A 34 7.61 0.45 -0.38
C ILE A 34 9.01 -0.04 -0.73
N GLN A 35 9.07 -1.12 -1.49
CA GLN A 35 10.33 -1.74 -1.90
C GLN A 35 10.53 -1.57 -3.40
N MET A 36 10.58 -0.35 -3.86
CA MET A 36 10.85 -0.02 -5.25
C MET A 36 12.14 0.77 -5.34
N ALA A 37 12.95 0.48 -6.35
CA ALA A 37 14.16 1.24 -6.60
C ALA A 37 13.76 2.67 -7.00
N GLY A 38 14.43 3.66 -6.44
CA GLY A 38 14.15 5.05 -6.74
C GLY A 38 13.09 5.65 -5.83
N PHE A 39 12.00 6.10 -6.39
CA PHE A 39 10.98 6.83 -5.64
C PHE A 39 10.15 5.91 -4.75
N LYS A 40 10.09 6.25 -3.47
CA LYS A 40 9.22 5.58 -2.52
C LYS A 40 7.88 6.28 -2.46
N THR A 41 7.18 6.26 -3.59
CA THR A 41 5.89 6.91 -3.73
C THR A 41 4.96 6.06 -4.58
N LEU A 42 3.67 6.22 -4.35
CA LEU A 42 2.66 5.51 -5.10
C LEU A 42 1.73 6.53 -5.77
N LYS A 43 1.19 6.16 -6.91
CA LYS A 43 0.25 7.03 -7.62
C LYS A 43 -1.15 6.48 -7.46
N GLU A 44 -2.12 7.38 -7.38
CA GLU A 44 -3.52 7.01 -7.32
C GLU A 44 -3.88 6.17 -8.55
N GLY A 45 -4.53 5.04 -8.30
CA GLY A 45 -4.90 4.11 -9.35
C GLY A 45 -3.82 3.13 -9.76
N GLN A 46 -2.62 3.23 -9.20
CA GLN A 46 -1.54 2.31 -9.52
C GLN A 46 -1.81 0.92 -8.93
N ARG A 47 -1.55 -0.12 -9.70
CA ARG A 47 -1.64 -1.49 -9.18
C ARG A 47 -0.34 -1.85 -8.48
N VAL A 48 -0.47 -2.44 -7.31
CA VAL A 48 0.67 -2.81 -6.50
C VAL A 48 0.48 -4.22 -5.95
N GLN A 49 1.59 -4.84 -5.61
CA GLN A 49 1.66 -6.14 -4.99
C GLN A 49 2.24 -5.94 -3.60
N TYR A 50 1.65 -6.57 -2.61
CA TYR A 50 2.10 -6.37 -1.24
C TYR A 50 1.76 -7.57 -0.38
N ASP A 51 2.38 -7.64 0.81
CA ASP A 51 2.05 -8.64 1.82
C ASP A 51 1.15 -8.00 2.85
N LEU A 52 0.09 -8.70 3.21
CA LEU A 52 -0.84 -8.22 4.21
C LEU A 52 -0.25 -8.50 5.60
N ALA A 53 -0.22 -7.46 6.42
CA ALA A 53 0.28 -7.58 7.79
C ALA A 53 -0.69 -6.94 8.76
N ASP A 54 -0.63 -7.33 10.02
CA ASP A 54 -1.43 -6.71 11.05
C ASP A 54 -0.76 -5.43 11.53
N GLY A 55 -1.49 -4.34 11.44
CA GLY A 55 -1.04 -3.06 11.93
C GLY A 55 -1.56 -2.78 13.34
N PRO A 56 -1.23 -1.60 13.87
CA PRO A 56 -1.71 -1.20 15.19
C PRO A 56 -3.23 -1.08 15.21
N LYS A 57 -3.82 -1.36 16.36
CA LYS A 57 -5.27 -1.25 16.59
C LYS A 57 -6.10 -2.18 15.70
N GLY A 58 -5.54 -3.32 15.31
CA GLY A 58 -6.25 -4.30 14.52
C GLY A 58 -6.48 -3.93 13.06
N LYS A 59 -5.87 -2.88 12.58
CA LYS A 59 -5.99 -2.48 11.18
C LYS A 59 -4.99 -3.23 10.32
N LYS A 60 -5.37 -3.50 9.08
CA LYS A 60 -4.46 -4.16 8.14
C LYS A 60 -3.49 -3.16 7.55
N GLN A 61 -2.27 -3.62 7.34
CA GLN A 61 -1.18 -2.81 6.83
C GLN A 61 -0.47 -3.56 5.71
N ALA A 62 -0.06 -2.82 4.68
CA ALA A 62 0.72 -3.41 3.59
C ALA A 62 2.20 -3.38 3.92
N SER A 63 2.89 -4.45 3.57
CA SER A 63 4.36 -4.50 3.68
C SER A 63 4.93 -5.05 2.37
N ASN A 64 6.20 -4.80 2.14
CA ASN A 64 6.90 -5.24 0.92
C ASN A 64 6.14 -4.82 -0.35
N ILE A 65 5.73 -3.57 -0.41
CA ILE A 65 4.94 -3.04 -1.50
C ILE A 65 5.79 -2.90 -2.76
N ARG A 66 5.31 -3.41 -3.88
CA ARG A 66 5.98 -3.34 -5.16
C ARG A 66 4.98 -3.03 -6.26
N SER A 67 5.51 -2.57 -7.38
CA SER A 67 4.70 -2.42 -8.57
C SER A 67 4.22 -3.79 -9.05
N ALA A 68 2.96 -3.89 -9.37
CA ALA A 68 2.40 -5.15 -9.84
C ALA A 68 2.58 -5.29 -11.34
#